data_1f0f200fc117169b1283bc6c19146bd5
#
_entry.id   1f0f200fc117169b1283bc6c19146bd5
#
_cell.length_a   1.000
_cell.length_b   1.000
_cell.length_c   1.000
_cell.angle_alpha   90.00
_cell.angle_beta   90.00
_cell.angle_gamma   90.00
#
_symmetry.space_group_name_H-M   'P 1'
#
loop_
_entity.id
_entity.type
_entity.pdbx_description
1 polymer ?
#
loop_
_entity_poly.entity_id
_entity_poly.type
_entity_poly.pdbx_seq_one_letter_code
_entity_poly.pdbx_strand_id
1 'polypeptide(L)'
;VPQLCVYKMPRATCIHFVHSAQTSYIYTSTSSDTTRQQLNYLTDHYFAPLHLTPPEALPKAKEQFRNKYLAYNKGFFIFHHKSLYLLNTNLVIEEKNPSEVIDIDFLVVSFGCWMRYSDVSKQIHPRQVILSSDFPYSYRQIWIAECKKAHIPCHDVNTQGAFLCDL
;
A
#
# COMPACT_ATOMS: atom_id res chain seq x y z
N VAL A 1 -11.25 15.79 3.87
CA VAL A 1 -11.15 14.80 2.80
C VAL A 1 -10.29 13.64 3.31
N PRO A 2 -10.77 12.40 3.26
CA PRO A 2 -9.97 11.24 3.59
C PRO A 2 -8.76 11.11 2.66
N GLN A 3 -7.64 10.63 3.19
CA GLN A 3 -6.38 10.54 2.44
C GLN A 3 -5.72 9.18 2.63
N LEU A 4 -5.02 8.74 1.60
CA LEU A 4 -4.14 7.59 1.61
C LEU A 4 -2.70 8.07 1.43
N CYS A 5 -1.80 7.60 2.30
CA CYS A 5 -0.38 7.85 2.18
C CYS A 5 0.42 6.55 2.25
N VAL A 6 1.32 6.34 1.30
CA VAL A 6 2.34 5.30 1.38
C VAL A 6 3.69 5.98 1.54
N TYR A 7 4.30 5.82 2.71
CA TYR A 7 5.52 6.53 3.05
C TYR A 7 6.77 5.91 2.42
N LYS A 8 7.75 6.76 2.15
CA LYS A 8 9.12 6.31 1.94
C LYS A 8 9.75 6.05 3.30
N MET A 9 9.84 4.77 3.66
CA MET A 9 10.44 4.32 4.91
C MET A 9 11.47 3.24 4.61
N PRO A 10 12.76 3.43 4.96
CA PRO A 10 13.80 2.47 4.62
C PRO A 10 13.47 1.05 5.08
N ARG A 11 13.56 0.09 4.17
CA ARG A 11 13.38 -1.35 4.41
C ARG A 11 12.02 -1.75 5.00
N ALA A 12 11.01 -0.93 4.79
CA ALA A 12 9.68 -1.22 5.31
C ALA A 12 8.58 -0.74 4.35
N THR A 13 7.41 -1.32 4.49
CA THR A 13 6.16 -0.82 3.92
C THR A 13 5.36 -0.15 5.01
N CYS A 14 4.92 1.08 4.74
CA CYS A 14 4.10 1.84 5.67
C CYS A 14 2.95 2.50 4.91
N ILE A 15 1.72 2.11 5.25
CA ILE A 15 0.49 2.60 4.64
C ILE A 15 -0.34 3.30 5.71
N HIS A 16 -0.69 4.56 5.48
CA HIS A 16 -1.46 5.38 6.41
C HIS A 16 -2.81 5.75 5.78
N PHE A 17 -3.87 5.36 6.44
CA PHE A 17 -5.25 5.65 6.09
C PHE A 17 -5.78 6.77 7.00
N VAL A 18 -5.90 7.96 6.49
CA VAL A 18 -6.31 9.15 7.26
C VAL A 18 -7.77 9.47 6.96
N HIS A 19 -8.64 9.26 7.94
CA HIS A 19 -10.05 9.64 7.85
C HIS A 19 -10.25 11.10 8.25
N SER A 20 -9.66 11.49 9.36
CA SER A 20 -9.70 12.86 9.92
C SER A 20 -8.50 13.12 10.80
N ALA A 21 -8.38 14.33 11.33
CA ALA A 21 -7.32 14.69 12.27
C ALA A 21 -7.32 13.80 13.53
N GLN A 22 -8.49 13.29 13.94
CA GLN A 22 -8.64 12.49 15.15
C GLN A 22 -8.68 10.98 14.87
N THR A 23 -8.80 10.57 13.60
CA THR A 23 -9.01 9.16 13.25
C THR A 23 -8.14 8.79 12.05
N SER A 24 -7.15 7.98 12.29
CA SER A 24 -6.32 7.40 11.23
C SER A 24 -5.78 6.03 11.63
N TYR A 25 -5.42 5.23 10.65
CA TYR A 25 -4.94 3.86 10.80
C TYR A 25 -3.64 3.67 10.06
N ILE A 26 -2.73 2.91 10.64
CA ILE A 26 -1.43 2.69 10.03
C ILE A 26 -1.10 1.20 9.97
N TYR A 27 -0.67 0.76 8.80
CA TYR A 27 -0.06 -0.54 8.58
C TYR A 27 1.45 -0.37 8.42
N THR A 28 2.23 -1.17 9.12
CA THR A 28 3.69 -1.27 8.94
C THR A 28 4.12 -2.73 8.84
N SER A 29 5.04 -3.01 7.92
CA SER A 29 5.63 -4.35 7.79
C SER A 29 6.61 -4.68 8.92
N THR A 30 7.11 -3.67 9.62
CA THR A 30 8.02 -3.80 10.76
C THR A 30 7.51 -3.03 11.98
N SER A 31 7.84 -3.49 13.18
CA SER A 31 7.48 -2.83 14.44
C SER A 31 8.71 -2.76 15.34
N SER A 32 9.54 -1.75 15.14
CA SER A 32 10.66 -1.42 16.01
C SER A 32 10.46 -0.02 16.59
N ASP A 33 11.20 0.31 17.68
CA ASP A 33 11.17 1.68 18.22
C ASP A 33 11.68 2.70 17.22
N THR A 34 12.66 2.34 16.40
CA THR A 34 13.16 3.17 15.30
C THR A 34 12.05 3.44 14.27
N THR A 35 11.26 2.42 13.92
CA THR A 35 10.11 2.58 13.02
C THR A 35 9.08 3.53 13.60
N ARG A 36 8.81 3.45 14.90
CA ARG A 36 7.86 4.37 15.58
C ARG A 36 8.34 5.82 15.53
N GLN A 37 9.63 6.07 15.79
CA GLN A 37 10.20 7.41 15.70
C GLN A 37 10.14 7.97 14.28
N GLN A 38 10.47 7.15 13.27
CA GLN A 38 10.36 7.52 11.86
C GLN A 38 8.92 7.83 11.46
N LEU A 39 7.96 7.05 11.95
CA LEU A 39 6.53 7.29 11.70
C LEU A 39 6.07 8.63 12.25
N ASN A 40 6.44 8.97 13.47
CA ASN A 40 6.09 10.26 14.07
C ASN A 40 6.65 11.41 13.22
N TYR A 41 7.91 11.31 12.81
CA TYR A 41 8.53 12.32 11.95
C TYR A 41 7.81 12.45 10.60
N LEU A 42 7.50 11.34 9.94
CA LEU A 42 6.83 11.35 8.63
C LEU A 42 5.39 11.87 8.74
N THR A 43 4.67 11.45 9.78
CA THR A 43 3.31 11.94 10.03
C THR A 43 3.30 13.45 10.26
N ASP A 44 4.22 13.95 11.06
CA ASP A 44 4.36 15.38 11.31
C ASP A 44 4.73 16.13 10.02
N HIS A 45 5.63 15.57 9.21
CA HIS A 45 6.05 16.21 7.97
C HIS A 45 4.90 16.35 6.95
N TYR A 46 4.14 15.29 6.72
CA TYR A 46 3.09 15.28 5.69
C TYR A 46 1.75 15.85 6.18
N PHE A 47 1.48 15.76 7.47
CA PHE A 47 0.18 16.11 8.05
C PHE A 47 0.26 17.19 9.16
N ALA A 48 1.37 17.92 9.27
CA ALA A 48 1.54 18.97 10.27
C ALA A 48 0.36 19.96 10.35
N PRO A 49 -0.21 20.44 9.24
CA PRO A 49 -1.35 21.36 9.31
C PRO A 49 -2.61 20.75 9.91
N LEU A 50 -2.75 19.43 9.88
CA LEU A 50 -3.93 18.74 10.39
C LEU A 50 -3.83 18.39 11.88
N HIS A 51 -2.64 18.50 12.49
CA HIS A 51 -2.41 18.12 13.90
C HIS A 51 -3.01 16.75 14.23
N LEU A 52 -2.60 15.72 13.46
CA LEU A 52 -3.12 14.36 13.63
C LEU A 52 -2.87 13.83 15.04
N THR A 53 -3.89 13.22 15.63
CA THR A 53 -3.68 12.34 16.77
C THR A 53 -2.88 11.10 16.32
N PRO A 54 -2.12 10.46 17.23
CA PRO A 54 -1.37 9.25 16.86
C PRO A 54 -2.26 8.23 16.17
N PRO A 55 -1.84 7.67 15.02
CA PRO A 55 -2.64 6.70 14.29
C PRO A 55 -2.80 5.39 15.06
N GLU A 56 -3.95 4.75 14.88
CA GLU A 56 -4.17 3.40 15.40
C GLU A 56 -3.41 2.38 14.55
N ALA A 57 -2.53 1.61 15.19
CA ALA A 57 -1.79 0.55 14.52
C ALA A 57 -2.71 -0.62 14.17
N LEU A 58 -2.69 -1.05 12.91
CA LEU A 58 -3.45 -2.24 12.50
C LEU A 58 -2.81 -3.51 13.09
N PRO A 59 -3.62 -4.41 13.67
CA PRO A 59 -3.10 -5.62 14.30
C PRO A 59 -2.50 -6.58 13.27
N LYS A 60 -1.18 -6.79 13.33
CA LYS A 60 -0.47 -7.71 12.42
C LYS A 60 -0.84 -9.18 12.61
N ALA A 61 -1.23 -9.56 13.82
CA ALA A 61 -1.57 -10.94 14.17
C ALA A 61 -2.98 -11.36 13.69
N LYS A 62 -3.80 -10.44 13.26
CA LYS A 62 -5.16 -10.71 12.77
C LYS A 62 -5.17 -10.66 11.25
N GLU A 63 -5.63 -11.74 10.63
CA GLU A 63 -5.84 -11.79 9.19
C GLU A 63 -7.04 -10.92 8.74
N GLN A 64 -7.88 -10.50 9.68
CA GLN A 64 -9.09 -9.70 9.44
C GLN A 64 -9.24 -8.61 10.48
N PHE A 65 -9.64 -7.43 10.01
CA PHE A 65 -9.98 -6.28 10.83
C PHE A 65 -11.12 -5.53 10.16
N ARG A 66 -12.07 -5.06 10.92
CA ARG A 66 -13.17 -4.24 10.39
C ARG A 66 -13.67 -3.27 11.45
N ASN A 67 -13.81 -2.01 11.04
CA ASN A 67 -14.54 -1.00 11.78
C ASN A 67 -15.42 -0.16 10.83
N LYS A 68 -15.91 0.98 11.30
CA LYS A 68 -16.76 1.87 10.51
C LYS A 68 -16.09 2.40 9.24
N TYR A 69 -14.77 2.59 9.25
CA TYR A 69 -14.05 3.28 8.18
C TYR A 69 -13.17 2.38 7.34
N LEU A 70 -12.58 1.37 7.95
CA LEU A 70 -11.58 0.51 7.33
C LEU A 70 -11.94 -0.96 7.51
N ALA A 71 -11.90 -1.73 6.43
CA ALA A 71 -11.93 -3.18 6.44
C ALA A 71 -10.62 -3.72 5.89
N TYR A 72 -10.07 -4.73 6.55
CA TYR A 72 -8.87 -5.45 6.13
C TYR A 72 -9.11 -6.95 6.16
N ASN A 73 -8.75 -7.62 5.09
CA ASN A 73 -8.82 -9.07 4.99
C ASN A 73 -7.70 -9.59 4.09
N LYS A 74 -6.74 -10.31 4.68
CA LYS A 74 -5.68 -11.02 3.95
C LYS A 74 -5.00 -10.20 2.83
N GLY A 75 -4.53 -9.01 3.15
CA GLY A 75 -3.87 -8.11 2.22
C GLY A 75 -4.79 -7.16 1.47
N PHE A 76 -6.10 -7.37 1.51
CA PHE A 76 -7.08 -6.44 0.95
C PHE A 76 -7.53 -5.43 2.00
N PHE A 77 -7.46 -4.16 1.63
CA PHE A 77 -7.99 -3.05 2.41
C PHE A 77 -9.13 -2.38 1.65
N ILE A 78 -10.20 -2.05 2.34
CA ILE A 78 -11.26 -1.17 1.82
C ILE A 78 -11.38 0.02 2.76
N PHE A 79 -11.13 1.20 2.24
CA PHE A 79 -11.16 2.46 2.96
C PHE A 79 -11.88 3.51 2.14
N HIS A 80 -12.97 4.08 2.66
CA HIS A 80 -13.82 5.02 1.93
C HIS A 80 -14.19 4.57 0.52
N HIS A 81 -14.64 3.33 0.37
CA HIS A 81 -15.01 2.70 -0.90
C HIS A 81 -13.86 2.53 -1.90
N LYS A 82 -12.62 2.82 -1.49
CA LYS A 82 -11.42 2.54 -2.28
C LYS A 82 -10.80 1.23 -1.84
N SER A 83 -10.41 0.43 -2.81
CA SER A 83 -9.75 -0.85 -2.60
C SER A 83 -8.25 -0.74 -2.77
N LEU A 84 -7.52 -1.35 -1.85
CA LEU A 84 -6.07 -1.47 -1.90
C LEU A 84 -5.69 -2.92 -1.65
N TYR A 85 -4.79 -3.45 -2.46
CA TYR A 85 -4.18 -4.76 -2.23
C TYR A 85 -2.69 -4.60 -1.96
N LEU A 86 -2.23 -5.18 -0.86
CA LEU A 86 -0.81 -5.27 -0.51
C LEU A 86 -0.25 -6.59 -1.02
N LEU A 87 0.55 -6.51 -2.07
CA LEU A 87 1.20 -7.66 -2.69
C LEU A 87 2.60 -7.85 -2.08
N ASN A 88 2.68 -8.72 -1.08
CA ASN A 88 3.91 -9.06 -0.36
C ASN A 88 4.28 -10.54 -0.43
N THR A 89 3.58 -11.27 -1.28
CA THR A 89 3.83 -12.68 -1.60
C THR A 89 3.57 -12.88 -3.08
N ASN A 90 3.89 -14.06 -3.61
CA ASN A 90 3.46 -14.40 -4.94
C ASN A 90 1.97 -14.74 -4.94
N LEU A 91 1.23 -14.21 -5.90
CA LEU A 91 -0.16 -14.60 -6.12
C LEU A 91 -0.21 -16.05 -6.56
N VAL A 92 -1.05 -16.85 -5.88
CA VAL A 92 -1.38 -18.19 -6.32
C VAL A 92 -2.57 -18.12 -7.25
N ILE A 93 -2.41 -18.59 -8.48
CA ILE A 93 -3.52 -18.74 -9.42
C ILE A 93 -4.39 -19.88 -8.92
N GLU A 94 -5.50 -19.58 -8.26
CA GLU A 94 -6.52 -20.58 -8.06
C GLU A 94 -7.21 -20.85 -9.40
N GLU A 95 -7.09 -22.06 -9.90
CA GLU A 95 -7.59 -22.48 -11.24
C GLU A 95 -9.11 -22.38 -11.39
N LYS A 96 -9.83 -21.89 -10.39
CA LYS A 96 -11.30 -21.94 -10.35
C LYS A 96 -11.99 -21.03 -11.34
N ASN A 97 -11.38 -19.89 -11.72
CA ASN A 97 -11.92 -19.01 -12.77
C ASN A 97 -10.79 -18.20 -13.40
N PRO A 98 -10.07 -18.73 -14.39
CA PRO A 98 -8.94 -18.03 -15.03
C PRO A 98 -9.34 -16.78 -15.80
N SER A 99 -10.62 -16.49 -15.92
CA SER A 99 -11.17 -15.34 -16.67
C SER A 99 -11.57 -14.15 -15.77
N GLU A 100 -11.56 -14.28 -14.45
CA GLU A 100 -11.94 -13.18 -13.56
C GLU A 100 -10.72 -12.36 -13.15
N VAL A 101 -10.64 -11.15 -13.70
CA VAL A 101 -9.69 -10.13 -13.31
C VAL A 101 -10.35 -9.23 -12.27
N ILE A 102 -9.69 -9.03 -11.15
CA ILE A 102 -10.17 -8.17 -10.06
C ILE A 102 -9.71 -6.74 -10.30
N ASP A 103 -10.65 -5.81 -10.43
CA ASP A 103 -10.33 -4.38 -10.47
C ASP A 103 -10.10 -3.85 -9.05
N ILE A 104 -8.99 -3.15 -8.86
CA ILE A 104 -8.66 -2.47 -7.60
C ILE A 104 -8.18 -1.05 -7.85
N ASP A 105 -8.33 -0.18 -6.87
CA ASP A 105 -7.88 1.20 -6.98
C ASP A 105 -6.37 1.31 -6.81
N PHE A 106 -5.80 0.66 -5.79
CA PHE A 106 -4.38 0.74 -5.47
C PHE A 106 -3.75 -0.64 -5.30
N LEU A 107 -2.62 -0.86 -5.95
CA LEU A 107 -1.77 -2.04 -5.73
C LEU A 107 -0.45 -1.57 -5.13
N VAL A 108 -0.20 -1.93 -3.88
CA VAL A 108 1.09 -1.69 -3.21
C VAL A 108 1.93 -2.95 -3.33
N VAL A 109 3.09 -2.84 -3.95
CA VAL A 109 4.02 -3.96 -4.15
C VAL A 109 5.19 -3.81 -3.20
N SER A 110 5.44 -4.86 -2.42
CA SER A 110 6.44 -4.87 -1.36
C SER A 110 7.33 -6.10 -1.40
N PHE A 111 8.32 -6.14 -0.49
CA PHE A 111 9.19 -7.29 -0.33
C PHE A 111 8.41 -8.59 -0.13
N GLY A 112 8.83 -9.63 -0.83
CA GLY A 112 8.16 -10.93 -0.84
C GLY A 112 7.41 -11.22 -2.14
N CYS A 113 7.12 -10.20 -2.95
CA CYS A 113 6.63 -10.39 -4.31
C CYS A 113 7.79 -10.61 -5.28
N TRP A 114 7.82 -11.76 -5.91
CA TRP A 114 8.82 -12.14 -6.92
C TRP A 114 8.21 -12.29 -8.31
N MET A 115 7.05 -11.69 -8.52
CA MET A 115 6.33 -11.70 -9.79
C MET A 115 6.56 -10.40 -10.56
N ARG A 116 6.40 -10.47 -11.87
CA ARG A 116 6.34 -9.30 -12.75
C ARG A 116 4.93 -8.75 -12.82
N TYR A 117 4.78 -7.48 -13.20
CA TYR A 117 3.48 -6.90 -13.44
C TYR A 117 2.68 -7.68 -14.51
N SER A 118 3.34 -8.14 -15.58
CA SER A 118 2.70 -8.93 -16.63
C SER A 118 2.02 -10.21 -16.11
N ASP A 119 2.57 -10.85 -15.09
CA ASP A 119 1.96 -12.01 -14.45
C ASP A 119 0.81 -11.61 -13.51
N VAL A 120 1.01 -10.59 -12.72
CA VAL A 120 0.00 -10.06 -11.78
C VAL A 120 -1.21 -9.52 -12.52
N SER A 121 -1.02 -8.88 -13.68
CA SER A 121 -2.07 -8.29 -14.50
C SER A 121 -3.08 -9.30 -15.06
N LYS A 122 -2.74 -10.57 -15.05
CA LYS A 122 -3.68 -11.64 -15.44
C LYS A 122 -4.79 -11.85 -14.41
N GLN A 123 -4.59 -11.39 -13.17
CA GLN A 123 -5.52 -11.59 -12.06
C GLN A 123 -6.01 -10.27 -11.45
N ILE A 124 -5.17 -9.24 -11.45
CA ILE A 124 -5.45 -7.96 -10.83
C ILE A 124 -5.23 -6.85 -11.84
N HIS A 125 -6.22 -5.97 -11.95
CA HIS A 125 -6.16 -4.76 -12.77
C HIS A 125 -6.20 -3.51 -11.88
N PRO A 126 -5.03 -2.96 -11.50
CA PRO A 126 -4.95 -1.79 -10.65
C PRO A 126 -5.13 -0.49 -11.45
N ARG A 127 -5.73 0.52 -10.83
CA ARG A 127 -5.73 1.88 -11.36
C ARG A 127 -4.44 2.62 -11.08
N GLN A 128 -3.80 2.31 -9.96
CA GLN A 128 -2.53 2.88 -9.52
C GLN A 128 -1.66 1.80 -8.91
N VAL A 129 -0.42 1.70 -9.37
CA VAL A 129 0.62 0.87 -8.73
C VAL A 129 1.52 1.75 -7.88
N ILE A 130 1.85 1.29 -6.69
CA ILE A 130 2.76 1.95 -5.75
C ILE A 130 3.83 0.94 -5.34
N LEU A 131 5.07 1.25 -5.66
CA LEU A 131 6.22 0.41 -5.28
C LEU A 131 6.76 0.88 -3.94
N SER A 132 6.62 0.03 -2.92
CA SER A 132 7.04 0.32 -1.55
C SER A 132 8.56 0.40 -1.42
N SER A 133 9.05 1.01 -0.34
CA SER A 133 10.50 1.21 -0.10
C SER A 133 11.30 -0.08 0.01
N ASP A 134 10.69 -1.16 0.49
CA ASP A 134 11.33 -2.46 0.66
C ASP A 134 11.30 -3.36 -0.57
N PHE A 135 10.65 -2.92 -1.66
CA PHE A 135 10.61 -3.69 -2.89
C PHE A 135 11.98 -3.65 -3.59
N PRO A 136 12.59 -4.82 -3.93
CA PRO A 136 13.95 -4.87 -4.46
C PRO A 136 14.15 -4.10 -5.75
N TYR A 137 15.30 -3.45 -5.89
CA TYR A 137 15.63 -2.58 -7.03
C TYR A 137 15.51 -3.28 -8.40
N SER A 138 16.01 -4.51 -8.53
CA SER A 138 15.96 -5.24 -9.81
C SER A 138 14.54 -5.49 -10.29
N TYR A 139 13.64 -5.86 -9.39
CA TYR A 139 12.22 -6.02 -9.71
C TYR A 139 11.50 -4.70 -9.93
N ARG A 140 11.89 -3.67 -9.19
CA ARG A 140 11.33 -2.32 -9.30
C ARG A 140 11.43 -1.78 -10.72
N GLN A 141 12.60 -1.89 -11.35
CA GLN A 141 12.82 -1.42 -12.71
C GLN A 141 11.96 -2.17 -13.73
N ILE A 142 11.79 -3.47 -13.55
CA ILE A 142 10.91 -4.29 -14.40
C ILE A 142 9.46 -3.83 -14.28
N TRP A 143 8.98 -3.62 -13.06
CA TRP A 143 7.62 -3.13 -12.81
C TRP A 143 7.37 -1.75 -13.43
N ILE A 144 8.30 -0.82 -13.27
CA ILE A 144 8.21 0.51 -13.86
C ILE A 144 8.08 0.42 -15.39
N ALA A 145 8.93 -0.38 -16.03
CA ALA A 145 8.91 -0.55 -17.48
C ALA A 145 7.60 -1.21 -17.97
N GLU A 146 7.15 -2.26 -17.31
CA GLU A 146 5.92 -2.98 -17.69
C GLU A 146 4.66 -2.14 -17.46
N CYS A 147 4.58 -1.41 -16.34
CA CYS A 147 3.47 -0.48 -16.08
C CYS A 147 3.42 0.64 -17.13
N LYS A 148 4.57 1.19 -17.50
CA LYS A 148 4.65 2.20 -18.56
C LYS A 148 4.13 1.67 -19.89
N LYS A 149 4.51 0.45 -20.26
CA LYS A 149 4.04 -0.22 -21.46
C LYS A 149 2.52 -0.46 -21.46
N ALA A 150 1.98 -0.79 -20.29
CA ALA A 150 0.56 -1.03 -20.09
C ALA A 150 -0.26 0.25 -19.84
N HIS A 151 0.36 1.42 -19.81
CA HIS A 151 -0.25 2.71 -19.47
C HIS A 151 -0.91 2.74 -18.09
N ILE A 152 -0.33 2.04 -17.12
CA ILE A 152 -0.75 2.05 -15.72
C ILE A 152 0.14 3.01 -14.93
N PRO A 153 -0.43 3.98 -14.21
CA PRO A 153 0.35 4.86 -13.33
C PRO A 153 1.13 4.05 -12.29
N CYS A 154 2.42 4.31 -12.18
CA CYS A 154 3.33 3.62 -11.25
C CYS A 154 4.14 4.66 -10.48
N HIS A 155 3.96 4.68 -9.16
CA HIS A 155 4.67 5.56 -8.25
C HIS A 155 5.73 4.78 -7.49
N ASP A 156 6.99 5.16 -7.66
CA ASP A 156 8.11 4.60 -6.92
C ASP A 156 8.45 5.50 -5.73
N VAL A 157 8.14 5.06 -4.52
CA VAL A 157 8.37 5.88 -3.32
C VAL A 157 9.86 6.15 -3.07
N ASN A 158 10.75 5.29 -3.57
CA ASN A 158 12.21 5.50 -3.37
C ASN A 158 12.76 6.65 -4.20
N THR A 159 12.22 6.89 -5.38
CA THR A 159 12.66 7.98 -6.27
C THR A 159 11.77 9.21 -6.23
N GLN A 160 10.47 9.02 -5.99
CA GLN A 160 9.46 10.08 -6.06
C GLN A 160 8.98 10.56 -4.68
N GLY A 161 9.42 9.90 -3.60
CA GLY A 161 8.95 10.19 -2.25
C GLY A 161 7.61 9.53 -1.91
N ALA A 162 7.01 9.90 -0.80
CA ALA A 162 5.74 9.34 -0.38
C ALA A 162 4.65 9.51 -1.44
N PHE A 163 3.81 8.50 -1.58
CA PHE A 163 2.58 8.61 -2.35
C PHE A 163 1.47 9.18 -1.47
N LEU A 164 0.83 10.24 -1.91
CA LEU A 164 -0.28 10.88 -1.19
C LEU A 164 -1.45 11.08 -2.15
N CYS A 165 -2.63 10.67 -1.74
CA CYS A 165 -3.83 10.74 -2.55
C CYS A 165 -5.05 11.10 -1.69
N ASP A 166 -5.82 12.08 -2.14
CA ASP A 166 -7.18 12.33 -1.63
C ASP A 166 -8.15 11.27 -2.17
N LEU A 167 -9.06 10.79 -1.33
CA LEU A 167 -9.97 9.71 -1.67
C LEU A 167 -11.40 10.17 -1.91
#